data_7fa07701909c095ac70b2f16326eea1b
#
_entry.id   7fa07701909c095ac70b2f16326eea1b
#
_cell.length_a   1.000
_cell.length_b   1.000
_cell.length_c   1.000
_cell.angle_alpha   90.00
_cell.angle_beta   90.00
_cell.angle_gamma   90.00
#
_symmetry.space_group_name_H-M   'P 1'
#
loop_
_entity.id
_entity.type
_entity.pdbx_description
1 polymer ?
#
loop_
_entity_poly.entity_id
_entity_poly.type
_entity_poly.pdbx_seq_one_letter_code
_entity_poly.pdbx_strand_id
1 'polypeptide(L)'
;MKKILPILMLSIGLASCSSIKFEDIATPDSETARILALGLTHAENLSEASKVSDSHMSAVITGKLKRAEDQKNKAALEAVNVNQYAENVKVTDGDFEIKFEGSEISKSKKVGMLDEYEYQDYFIKGLKDKKTGLIQHQLYATLKYTWKKRRNFSSASFCDKWQGCENEEQVDINLISSSASSCTPSACEYSEIVELNLSDDFLKDNKEEGFSISFNSTEGYTKATSKITIPFDYLKGYLAVAK
;
A
#
# COMPACT_ATOMS: atom_id res chain seq x y z
N MET A 1 48.30 17.16 74.43
CA MET A 1 49.04 17.84 73.34
C MET A 1 49.11 16.90 72.16
N LYS A 2 48.26 17.12 71.17
CA LYS A 2 48.18 16.28 69.96
C LYS A 2 48.92 16.98 68.82
N LYS A 3 49.97 16.25 68.31
CA LYS A 3 50.75 16.73 67.15
C LYS A 3 49.99 16.40 65.87
N ILE A 4 49.72 17.47 65.09
CA ILE A 4 49.11 17.35 63.76
C ILE A 4 50.25 17.32 62.75
N LEU A 5 50.29 16.22 61.94
CA LEU A 5 51.24 16.01 60.86
C LEU A 5 50.56 16.57 59.53
N PRO A 6 51.20 17.40 58.73
CA PRO A 6 50.63 17.85 57.44
C PRO A 6 50.88 16.78 56.40
N ILE A 7 49.76 16.33 55.75
CA ILE A 7 49.79 15.44 54.61
C ILE A 7 50.05 16.31 53.39
N LEU A 8 51.18 16.08 52.72
CA LEU A 8 51.55 16.72 51.43
C LEU A 8 50.76 16.03 50.31
N MET A 9 49.77 16.70 49.79
CA MET A 9 49.04 16.22 48.60
C MET A 9 49.89 16.44 47.36
N LEU A 10 50.37 15.35 46.78
CA LEU A 10 51.06 15.33 45.47
C LEU A 10 49.97 15.31 44.40
N SER A 11 49.72 16.47 43.75
CA SER A 11 48.83 16.58 42.61
C SER A 11 49.50 16.00 41.36
N ILE A 12 49.17 14.74 41.05
CA ILE A 12 49.51 14.16 39.75
C ILE A 12 48.59 14.81 38.70
N GLY A 13 49.14 15.67 37.86
CA GLY A 13 48.50 16.22 36.70
C GLY A 13 48.21 15.11 35.69
N LEU A 14 46.97 14.64 35.67
CA LEU A 14 46.48 13.85 34.57
C LEU A 14 46.33 14.77 33.35
N ALA A 15 47.28 14.63 32.42
CA ALA A 15 47.08 15.15 31.08
C ALA A 15 45.86 14.47 30.52
N SER A 16 44.70 15.20 30.49
CA SER A 16 43.53 14.75 29.81
C SER A 16 43.84 14.76 28.30
N CYS A 17 44.13 13.58 27.76
CA CYS A 17 43.92 13.35 26.33
C CYS A 17 42.44 13.68 26.08
N SER A 18 42.16 14.81 25.46
CA SER A 18 40.86 15.12 24.90
C SER A 18 40.57 14.04 23.86
N SER A 19 39.80 13.03 24.26
CA SER A 19 39.24 12.09 23.30
C SER A 19 38.39 12.91 22.33
N ILE A 20 38.86 13.04 21.10
CA ILE A 20 38.03 13.56 19.98
C ILE A 20 36.79 12.70 19.98
N LYS A 21 35.66 13.29 20.35
CA LYS A 21 34.39 12.58 20.29
C LYS A 21 34.13 12.30 18.81
N PHE A 22 33.92 11.04 18.48
CA PHE A 22 33.59 10.58 17.13
C PHE A 22 32.35 11.29 16.56
N GLU A 23 31.57 11.99 17.40
CA GLU A 23 30.39 12.77 17.06
C GLU A 23 30.69 14.05 16.26
N ASP A 24 31.95 14.53 16.24
CA ASP A 24 32.34 15.77 15.56
C ASP A 24 32.78 15.57 14.08
N ILE A 25 32.81 14.32 13.60
CA ILE A 25 33.15 14.05 12.20
C ILE A 25 31.86 14.18 11.37
N ALA A 26 31.77 15.20 10.55
CA ALA A 26 30.67 15.38 9.63
C ALA A 26 30.53 14.16 8.70
N THR A 27 29.41 13.47 8.79
CA THR A 27 29.04 12.36 7.90
C THR A 27 27.98 12.81 6.90
N PRO A 28 27.81 12.12 5.76
CA PRO A 28 26.71 12.43 4.84
C PRO A 28 25.33 12.42 5.50
N ASP A 29 25.13 11.56 6.52
CA ASP A 29 23.87 11.48 7.25
C ASP A 29 23.67 12.66 8.19
N SER A 30 24.67 13.01 9.01
CA SER A 30 24.60 14.15 9.92
C SER A 30 24.45 15.47 9.15
N GLU A 31 25.14 15.62 8.04
CA GLU A 31 25.06 16.83 7.21
C GLU A 31 23.72 16.92 6.46
N THR A 32 23.19 15.80 5.95
CA THR A 32 21.83 15.75 5.38
C THR A 32 20.79 16.16 6.41
N ALA A 33 20.85 15.61 7.64
CA ALA A 33 19.95 15.96 8.72
C ALA A 33 20.05 17.44 9.10
N ARG A 34 21.28 18.01 9.17
CA ARG A 34 21.51 19.43 9.42
C ARG A 34 20.82 20.31 8.35
N ILE A 35 21.02 19.99 7.08
CA ILE A 35 20.42 20.75 5.96
C ILE A 35 18.89 20.68 6.03
N LEU A 36 18.31 19.49 6.23
CA LEU A 36 16.85 19.35 6.35
C LEU A 36 16.27 20.11 7.54
N ALA A 37 17.01 20.21 8.65
CA ALA A 37 16.60 20.94 9.84
C ALA A 37 16.55 22.47 9.63
N LEU A 38 17.15 23.00 8.56
CA LEU A 38 17.07 24.43 8.22
C LEU A 38 15.67 24.85 7.75
N GLY A 39 14.79 23.90 7.39
CA GLY A 39 13.44 24.19 6.93
C GLY A 39 13.36 24.92 5.58
N LEU A 40 14.41 24.82 4.77
CA LEU A 40 14.53 25.46 3.47
C LEU A 40 13.75 24.69 2.39
N THR A 41 13.53 25.31 1.24
CA THR A 41 12.97 24.65 0.06
C THR A 41 13.94 23.58 -0.47
N HIS A 42 13.42 22.65 -1.29
CA HIS A 42 14.26 21.60 -1.88
C HIS A 42 15.44 22.18 -2.69
N ALA A 43 15.19 23.24 -3.48
CA ALA A 43 16.22 23.90 -4.27
C ALA A 43 17.32 24.54 -3.40
N GLU A 44 16.93 25.19 -2.29
CA GLU A 44 17.87 25.77 -1.33
C GLU A 44 18.65 24.68 -0.60
N ASN A 45 18.02 23.57 -0.21
CA ASN A 45 18.70 22.41 0.37
C ASN A 45 19.78 21.84 -0.58
N LEU A 46 19.48 21.74 -1.87
CA LEU A 46 20.47 21.32 -2.88
C LEU A 46 21.61 22.33 -3.01
N SER A 47 21.32 23.62 -2.93
CA SER A 47 22.32 24.69 -2.90
C SER A 47 23.24 24.57 -1.67
N GLU A 48 22.67 24.30 -0.47
CA GLU A 48 23.47 24.06 0.74
C GLU A 48 24.37 22.82 0.59
N ALA A 49 23.84 21.72 0.04
CA ALA A 49 24.64 20.54 -0.22
C ALA A 49 25.83 20.79 -1.18
N SER A 50 25.68 21.69 -2.15
CA SER A 50 26.75 22.07 -3.08
C SER A 50 27.88 22.87 -2.46
N LYS A 51 27.68 23.46 -1.27
CA LYS A 51 28.72 24.20 -0.52
C LYS A 51 29.65 23.28 0.25
N VAL A 52 29.33 21.99 0.36
CA VAL A 52 30.21 21.00 0.99
C VAL A 52 31.45 20.82 0.13
N SER A 53 32.63 21.06 0.71
CA SER A 53 33.90 21.10 -0.02
C SER A 53 34.34 19.77 -0.61
N ASP A 54 33.96 18.64 0.05
CA ASP A 54 34.18 17.30 -0.48
C ASP A 54 33.14 16.95 -1.53
N SER A 55 33.58 16.77 -2.78
CA SER A 55 32.68 16.53 -3.91
C SER A 55 31.93 15.19 -3.81
N HIS A 56 32.56 14.15 -3.25
CA HIS A 56 31.93 12.86 -3.05
C HIS A 56 30.83 12.95 -1.97
N MET A 57 31.17 13.58 -0.85
CA MET A 57 30.22 13.84 0.24
C MET A 57 29.04 14.69 -0.24
N SER A 58 29.29 15.77 -0.99
CA SER A 58 28.25 16.61 -1.58
C SER A 58 27.32 15.81 -2.51
N ALA A 59 27.85 14.93 -3.35
CA ALA A 59 27.05 14.07 -4.23
C ALA A 59 26.16 13.09 -3.43
N VAL A 60 26.68 12.47 -2.37
CA VAL A 60 25.91 11.58 -1.49
C VAL A 60 24.77 12.33 -0.78
N ILE A 61 25.06 13.50 -0.21
CA ILE A 61 24.07 14.37 0.45
C ILE A 61 22.98 14.77 -0.56
N THR A 62 23.36 15.22 -1.75
CA THR A 62 22.41 15.56 -2.83
C THR A 62 21.48 14.38 -3.16
N GLY A 63 22.02 13.16 -3.27
CA GLY A 63 21.24 11.96 -3.49
C GLY A 63 20.25 11.64 -2.36
N LYS A 64 20.65 11.89 -1.12
CA LYS A 64 19.77 11.71 0.07
C LYS A 64 18.66 12.76 0.11
N LEU A 65 18.96 14.02 -0.16
CA LEU A 65 17.98 15.11 -0.22
C LEU A 65 16.93 14.87 -1.31
N LYS A 66 17.34 14.43 -2.50
CA LYS A 66 16.39 14.04 -3.56
C LYS A 66 15.46 12.92 -3.15
N ARG A 67 16.00 11.86 -2.54
CA ARG A 67 15.16 10.75 -2.03
C ARG A 67 14.18 11.20 -0.94
N ALA A 68 14.62 12.07 -0.03
CA ALA A 68 13.74 12.62 1.00
C ALA A 68 12.57 13.43 0.41
N GLU A 69 12.84 14.24 -0.63
CA GLU A 69 11.80 15.00 -1.32
C GLU A 69 10.86 14.08 -2.11
N ASP A 70 11.39 13.07 -2.81
CA ASP A 70 10.58 12.09 -3.52
C ASP A 70 9.66 11.31 -2.55
N GLN A 71 10.17 10.92 -1.38
CA GLN A 71 9.37 10.29 -0.33
C GLN A 71 8.28 11.21 0.21
N LYS A 72 8.59 12.48 0.45
CA LYS A 72 7.61 13.48 0.90
C LYS A 72 6.50 13.70 -0.14
N ASN A 73 6.87 13.85 -1.41
CA ASN A 73 5.91 14.04 -2.50
C ASN A 73 5.03 12.80 -2.68
N LYS A 74 5.63 11.59 -2.58
CA LYS A 74 4.88 10.35 -2.61
C LYS A 74 3.88 10.26 -1.46
N ALA A 75 4.30 10.55 -0.22
CA ALA A 75 3.41 10.54 0.94
C ALA A 75 2.28 11.57 0.82
N ALA A 76 2.56 12.77 0.27
CA ALA A 76 1.54 13.77 0.03
C ALA A 76 0.51 13.31 -1.01
N LEU A 77 0.96 12.69 -2.11
CA LEU A 77 0.07 12.11 -3.12
C LEU A 77 -0.79 10.98 -2.55
N GLU A 78 -0.19 10.09 -1.77
CA GLU A 78 -0.90 9.02 -1.08
C GLU A 78 -1.99 9.57 -0.15
N ALA A 79 -1.70 10.60 0.62
CA ALA A 79 -2.68 11.25 1.50
C ALA A 79 -3.85 11.87 0.71
N VAL A 80 -3.58 12.47 -0.45
CA VAL A 80 -4.62 13.01 -1.35
C VAL A 80 -5.51 11.88 -1.86
N ASN A 81 -4.92 10.78 -2.32
CA ASN A 81 -5.67 9.63 -2.82
C ASN A 81 -6.54 9.00 -1.73
N VAL A 82 -6.00 8.80 -0.52
CA VAL A 82 -6.75 8.27 0.64
C VAL A 82 -7.97 9.15 0.94
N ASN A 83 -7.80 10.47 1.00
CA ASN A 83 -8.89 11.40 1.25
C ASN A 83 -9.94 11.35 0.14
N GLN A 84 -9.51 11.32 -1.12
CA GLN A 84 -10.41 11.22 -2.27
C GLN A 84 -11.24 9.93 -2.22
N TYR A 85 -10.63 8.80 -1.88
CA TYR A 85 -11.38 7.55 -1.73
C TYR A 85 -12.34 7.61 -0.54
N ALA A 86 -11.95 8.20 0.59
CA ALA A 86 -12.82 8.35 1.75
C ALA A 86 -14.06 9.22 1.44
N GLU A 87 -13.87 10.35 0.77
CA GLU A 87 -14.96 11.27 0.37
C GLU A 87 -15.96 10.62 -0.59
N ASN A 88 -15.49 9.65 -1.39
CA ASN A 88 -16.32 8.95 -2.36
C ASN A 88 -17.01 7.69 -1.82
N VAL A 89 -16.79 7.31 -0.54
CA VAL A 89 -17.54 6.21 0.08
C VAL A 89 -18.98 6.66 0.28
N LYS A 90 -19.91 5.96 -0.35
CA LYS A 90 -21.34 6.20 -0.13
C LYS A 90 -21.77 5.54 1.17
N VAL A 91 -22.39 6.30 2.04
CA VAL A 91 -22.94 5.82 3.31
C VAL A 91 -24.45 5.92 3.26
N THR A 92 -25.14 4.81 3.51
CA THR A 92 -26.60 4.76 3.65
C THR A 92 -26.95 4.30 5.06
N ASP A 93 -27.57 5.17 5.82
CA ASP A 93 -28.00 4.91 7.19
C ASP A 93 -29.44 4.38 7.19
N GLY A 94 -29.61 3.07 7.35
CA GLY A 94 -30.92 2.40 7.47
C GLY A 94 -31.31 2.22 8.94
N ASP A 95 -32.51 1.72 9.19
CA ASP A 95 -33.06 1.56 10.56
C ASP A 95 -32.24 0.57 11.41
N PHE A 96 -31.77 -0.54 10.82
CA PHE A 96 -31.09 -1.63 11.51
C PHE A 96 -29.62 -1.74 11.17
N GLU A 97 -29.22 -1.19 10.04
CA GLU A 97 -27.86 -1.34 9.47
C GLU A 97 -27.38 -0.06 8.81
N ILE A 98 -26.06 0.09 8.77
CA ILE A 98 -25.38 1.14 7.99
C ILE A 98 -24.65 0.45 6.84
N LYS A 99 -24.90 0.91 5.62
CA LYS A 99 -24.23 0.41 4.40
C LYS A 99 -23.14 1.37 3.99
N PHE A 100 -21.98 0.82 3.68
CA PHE A 100 -20.84 1.52 3.10
C PHE A 100 -20.58 0.95 1.71
N GLU A 101 -20.39 1.80 0.72
CA GLU A 101 -20.05 1.39 -0.63
C GLU A 101 -18.86 2.22 -1.10
N GLY A 102 -17.70 1.57 -1.24
CA GLY A 102 -16.50 2.18 -1.76
C GLY A 102 -16.63 2.55 -3.24
N SER A 103 -15.76 3.43 -3.71
CA SER A 103 -15.71 3.79 -5.13
C SER A 103 -15.41 2.57 -6.00
N GLU A 104 -16.03 2.51 -7.16
CA GLU A 104 -15.68 1.52 -8.17
C GLU A 104 -14.30 1.82 -8.76
N ILE A 105 -13.46 0.80 -8.83
CA ILE A 105 -12.17 0.84 -9.52
C ILE A 105 -12.30 0.04 -10.80
N SER A 106 -12.03 0.69 -11.93
CA SER A 106 -12.01 0.06 -13.25
C SER A 106 -10.59 -0.12 -13.74
N LYS A 107 -10.24 -1.32 -14.16
CA LYS A 107 -8.95 -1.65 -14.78
C LYS A 107 -9.14 -2.43 -16.06
N SER A 108 -8.25 -2.21 -17.01
CA SER A 108 -8.16 -3.00 -18.24
C SER A 108 -6.76 -3.61 -18.34
N LYS A 109 -6.69 -4.85 -18.81
CA LYS A 109 -5.46 -5.56 -19.09
C LYS A 109 -5.49 -6.09 -20.51
N LYS A 110 -4.44 -5.78 -21.29
CA LYS A 110 -4.24 -6.38 -22.61
C LYS A 110 -3.84 -7.85 -22.43
N VAL A 111 -4.53 -8.75 -23.15
CA VAL A 111 -4.32 -10.19 -23.07
C VAL A 111 -4.00 -10.72 -24.46
N GLY A 112 -2.88 -11.45 -24.58
CA GLY A 112 -2.48 -12.05 -25.86
C GLY A 112 -1.79 -11.09 -26.84
N MET A 113 -1.57 -11.56 -28.09
CA MET A 113 -0.95 -10.79 -29.17
C MET A 113 -1.96 -9.95 -29.98
N LEU A 114 -3.22 -10.33 -29.98
CA LEU A 114 -4.31 -9.63 -30.62
C LEU A 114 -4.90 -8.69 -29.59
N ASP A 115 -5.29 -7.48 -29.96
CA ASP A 115 -5.77 -6.41 -29.05
C ASP A 115 -7.03 -6.82 -28.24
N GLU A 116 -6.94 -7.94 -27.55
CA GLU A 116 -7.94 -8.45 -26.61
C GLU A 116 -7.68 -7.82 -25.24
N TYR A 117 -8.75 -7.35 -24.61
CA TYR A 117 -8.70 -6.74 -23.30
C TYR A 117 -9.58 -7.51 -22.34
N GLU A 118 -9.07 -7.70 -21.13
CA GLU A 118 -9.88 -8.05 -19.97
C GLU A 118 -10.18 -6.78 -19.18
N TYR A 119 -11.43 -6.57 -18.81
CA TYR A 119 -11.88 -5.46 -17.99
C TYR A 119 -12.31 -5.98 -16.64
N GLN A 120 -11.94 -5.25 -15.60
CA GLN A 120 -12.22 -5.60 -14.22
C GLN A 120 -12.72 -4.35 -13.51
N ASP A 121 -13.98 -4.41 -13.06
CA ASP A 121 -14.57 -3.37 -12.23
C ASP A 121 -14.78 -3.97 -10.84
N TYR A 122 -14.35 -3.29 -9.77
CA TYR A 122 -14.51 -3.83 -8.43
C TYR A 122 -14.64 -2.73 -7.37
N PHE A 123 -15.31 -3.05 -6.28
CA PHE A 123 -15.45 -2.19 -5.10
C PHE A 123 -15.69 -3.04 -3.84
N ILE A 124 -15.43 -2.44 -2.68
CA ILE A 124 -15.72 -3.05 -1.38
C ILE A 124 -17.02 -2.46 -0.84
N LYS A 125 -17.89 -3.33 -0.33
CA LYS A 125 -19.12 -3.00 0.36
C LYS A 125 -19.03 -3.43 1.82
N GLY A 126 -19.52 -2.61 2.74
CA GLY A 126 -19.64 -2.91 4.17
C GLY A 126 -21.07 -2.85 4.64
N LEU A 127 -21.41 -3.73 5.58
CA LEU A 127 -22.68 -3.75 6.26
C LEU A 127 -22.44 -3.79 7.76
N LYS A 128 -22.76 -2.70 8.46
CA LYS A 128 -22.65 -2.60 9.91
C LYS A 128 -24.00 -2.81 10.56
N ASP A 129 -24.13 -3.84 11.37
CA ASP A 129 -25.28 -4.04 12.22
C ASP A 129 -25.26 -3.03 13.38
N LYS A 130 -26.31 -2.22 13.51
CA LYS A 130 -26.39 -1.16 14.53
C LYS A 130 -26.54 -1.69 15.96
N LYS A 131 -27.07 -2.90 16.11
CA LYS A 131 -27.30 -3.51 17.43
C LYS A 131 -26.00 -4.12 17.98
N THR A 132 -25.26 -4.81 17.14
CA THR A 132 -24.02 -5.52 17.54
C THR A 132 -22.77 -4.71 17.33
N GLY A 133 -22.82 -3.74 16.41
CA GLY A 133 -21.66 -2.97 15.95
C GLY A 133 -20.72 -3.72 15.02
N LEU A 134 -21.02 -4.99 14.70
CA LEU A 134 -20.20 -5.81 13.81
C LEU A 134 -20.34 -5.33 12.37
N ILE A 135 -19.23 -5.33 11.65
CA ILE A 135 -19.16 -5.00 10.23
C ILE A 135 -18.79 -6.26 9.44
N GLN A 136 -19.56 -6.53 8.39
CA GLN A 136 -19.25 -7.52 7.37
C GLN A 136 -18.84 -6.80 6.10
N HIS A 137 -17.78 -7.24 5.46
CA HIS A 137 -17.30 -6.66 4.22
C HIS A 137 -17.40 -7.67 3.08
N GLN A 138 -17.68 -7.16 1.88
CA GLN A 138 -17.80 -7.94 0.66
C GLN A 138 -17.06 -7.22 -0.46
N LEU A 139 -16.23 -7.95 -1.19
CA LEU A 139 -15.67 -7.48 -2.44
C LEU A 139 -16.58 -7.91 -3.58
N TYR A 140 -17.06 -6.96 -4.34
CA TYR A 140 -17.75 -7.20 -5.62
C TYR A 140 -16.78 -6.99 -6.76
N ALA A 141 -16.72 -7.94 -7.69
CA ALA A 141 -15.91 -7.81 -8.90
C ALA A 141 -16.70 -8.21 -10.13
N THR A 142 -16.68 -7.36 -11.15
CA THR A 142 -17.19 -7.65 -12.49
C THR A 142 -16.01 -7.98 -13.38
N LEU A 143 -15.96 -9.22 -13.87
CA LEU A 143 -14.88 -9.76 -14.70
C LEU A 143 -15.40 -9.88 -16.13
N LYS A 144 -14.91 -9.03 -17.03
CA LYS A 144 -15.30 -9.02 -18.47
C LYS A 144 -14.13 -9.51 -19.30
N TYR A 145 -14.39 -10.45 -20.19
CA TYR A 145 -13.37 -11.05 -21.03
C TYR A 145 -13.98 -11.62 -22.31
N THR A 146 -13.16 -11.77 -23.36
CA THR A 146 -13.54 -12.44 -24.60
C THR A 146 -12.90 -13.84 -24.65
N TRP A 147 -13.69 -14.88 -24.80
CA TRP A 147 -13.21 -16.27 -24.85
C TRP A 147 -14.16 -17.20 -25.61
N LYS A 148 -13.64 -18.41 -25.96
CA LYS A 148 -14.47 -19.44 -26.64
C LYS A 148 -15.57 -20.02 -25.75
N LYS A 149 -15.33 -20.09 -24.43
CA LYS A 149 -16.26 -20.62 -23.44
C LYS A 149 -16.23 -19.74 -22.21
N ARG A 150 -17.32 -19.77 -21.45
CA ARG A 150 -17.38 -19.13 -20.14
C ARG A 150 -16.34 -19.73 -19.19
N ARG A 151 -15.67 -18.91 -18.40
CA ARG A 151 -14.65 -19.34 -17.44
C ARG A 151 -15.24 -19.96 -16.18
N ASN A 152 -16.46 -19.56 -15.79
CA ASN A 152 -17.15 -20.03 -14.57
C ASN A 152 -16.25 -19.96 -13.33
N PHE A 153 -15.91 -18.73 -12.93
CA PHE A 153 -15.12 -18.52 -11.73
C PHE A 153 -15.84 -19.08 -10.51
N SER A 154 -15.19 -19.91 -9.71
CA SER A 154 -15.78 -20.67 -8.59
C SER A 154 -15.03 -20.52 -7.28
N SER A 155 -13.79 -20.04 -7.31
CA SER A 155 -12.99 -19.81 -6.12
C SER A 155 -12.07 -18.62 -6.32
N ALA A 156 -11.50 -18.13 -5.22
CA ALA A 156 -10.46 -17.12 -5.23
C ALA A 156 -9.31 -17.52 -4.32
N SER A 157 -8.14 -16.94 -4.55
CA SER A 157 -6.97 -17.07 -3.68
C SER A 157 -6.38 -15.71 -3.42
N PHE A 158 -6.00 -15.43 -2.18
CA PHE A 158 -5.22 -14.24 -1.86
C PHE A 158 -3.77 -14.46 -2.32
N CYS A 159 -3.19 -13.46 -2.95
CA CYS A 159 -1.87 -13.58 -3.52
C CYS A 159 -0.82 -12.95 -2.61
N ASP A 160 0.16 -13.73 -2.18
CA ASP A 160 1.35 -13.21 -1.51
C ASP A 160 2.19 -12.37 -2.49
N LYS A 161 2.81 -11.30 -2.00
CA LYS A 161 3.68 -10.44 -2.80
C LYS A 161 4.93 -11.15 -3.32
N TRP A 162 5.41 -12.14 -2.56
CA TRP A 162 6.68 -12.81 -2.81
C TRP A 162 6.52 -14.17 -3.47
N GLN A 163 5.44 -14.90 -3.15
CA GLN A 163 5.18 -16.26 -3.62
C GLN A 163 4.17 -16.34 -4.77
N GLY A 164 3.51 -15.23 -5.08
CA GLY A 164 2.43 -15.23 -6.08
C GLY A 164 1.13 -15.82 -5.55
N CYS A 165 0.30 -16.36 -6.45
CA CYS A 165 -1.02 -16.88 -6.11
C CYS A 165 -1.12 -18.40 -6.23
N GLU A 166 -0.02 -19.11 -6.49
CA GLU A 166 -0.07 -20.52 -6.94
C GLU A 166 -0.26 -21.54 -5.82
N ASN A 167 0.08 -21.20 -4.58
CA ASN A 167 0.07 -22.13 -3.43
C ASN A 167 -0.84 -21.67 -2.29
N GLU A 168 -1.77 -20.75 -2.54
CA GLU A 168 -2.58 -20.17 -1.49
C GLU A 168 -3.89 -20.91 -1.25
N GLU A 169 -4.38 -20.82 -0.04
CA GLU A 169 -5.67 -21.37 0.35
C GLU A 169 -6.77 -20.78 -0.53
N GLN A 170 -7.56 -21.65 -1.13
CA GLN A 170 -8.70 -21.24 -1.93
C GLN A 170 -9.86 -20.90 -1.02
N VAL A 171 -10.51 -19.78 -1.31
CA VAL A 171 -11.73 -19.34 -0.66
C VAL A 171 -12.89 -19.37 -1.63
N ASP A 172 -14.05 -19.72 -1.14
CA ASP A 172 -15.28 -19.76 -1.93
C ASP A 172 -15.72 -18.35 -2.33
N ILE A 173 -16.29 -18.25 -3.52
CA ILE A 173 -16.92 -17.03 -4.03
C ILE A 173 -18.37 -17.30 -4.38
N ASN A 174 -19.20 -16.26 -4.33
CA ASN A 174 -20.56 -16.31 -4.83
C ASN A 174 -20.62 -15.75 -6.25
N LEU A 175 -21.07 -16.54 -7.21
CA LEU A 175 -21.38 -16.06 -8.55
C LEU A 175 -22.77 -15.39 -8.51
N ILE A 176 -22.81 -14.07 -8.58
CA ILE A 176 -24.03 -13.27 -8.52
C ILE A 176 -24.77 -13.30 -9.87
N SER A 177 -24.03 -13.11 -10.95
CA SER A 177 -24.59 -13.17 -12.29
C SER A 177 -23.53 -13.52 -13.33
N SER A 178 -24.01 -14.03 -14.45
CA SER A 178 -23.15 -14.35 -15.59
C SER A 178 -23.94 -14.13 -16.89
N SER A 179 -23.35 -13.40 -17.81
CA SER A 179 -23.95 -13.08 -19.11
C SER A 179 -22.95 -13.29 -20.25
N ALA A 180 -23.48 -13.41 -21.46
CA ALA A 180 -22.70 -13.41 -22.67
C ALA A 180 -23.29 -12.41 -23.66
N SER A 181 -22.44 -11.72 -24.40
CA SER A 181 -22.80 -10.75 -25.44
C SER A 181 -21.83 -10.87 -26.61
N SER A 182 -22.13 -10.19 -27.72
CA SER A 182 -21.22 -10.03 -28.87
C SER A 182 -20.57 -11.34 -29.32
N CYS A 183 -21.38 -12.40 -29.48
CA CYS A 183 -20.88 -13.71 -29.88
C CYS A 183 -20.54 -13.77 -31.36
N THR A 184 -19.35 -14.31 -31.66
CA THR A 184 -18.90 -14.72 -33.00
C THR A 184 -18.77 -16.24 -33.03
N PRO A 185 -18.57 -16.87 -34.20
CA PRO A 185 -18.35 -18.32 -34.29
C PRO A 185 -17.12 -18.80 -33.46
N SER A 186 -16.18 -17.91 -33.15
CA SER A 186 -14.93 -18.25 -32.45
C SER A 186 -14.92 -17.88 -30.97
N ALA A 187 -15.67 -16.87 -30.52
CA ALA A 187 -15.66 -16.39 -29.14
C ALA A 187 -16.90 -15.53 -28.83
N CYS A 188 -17.23 -15.43 -27.53
CA CYS A 188 -18.19 -14.44 -26.99
C CYS A 188 -17.50 -13.53 -26.01
N GLU A 189 -18.05 -12.34 -25.83
CA GLU A 189 -17.77 -11.49 -24.66
C GLU A 189 -18.58 -12.02 -23.47
N TYR A 190 -17.91 -12.29 -22.39
CA TYR A 190 -18.52 -12.70 -21.12
C TYR A 190 -18.37 -11.64 -20.06
N SER A 191 -19.36 -11.56 -19.17
CA SER A 191 -19.32 -10.78 -17.95
C SER A 191 -19.78 -11.65 -16.80
N GLU A 192 -18.93 -11.84 -15.81
CA GLU A 192 -19.24 -12.56 -14.57
C GLU A 192 -19.10 -11.60 -13.39
N ILE A 193 -20.17 -11.51 -12.56
CA ILE A 193 -20.15 -10.73 -11.32
C ILE A 193 -20.00 -11.71 -10.17
N VAL A 194 -18.92 -11.55 -9.43
CA VAL A 194 -18.59 -12.38 -8.28
C VAL A 194 -18.52 -11.56 -7.01
N GLU A 195 -18.83 -12.20 -5.89
CA GLU A 195 -18.78 -11.65 -4.54
C GLU A 195 -17.89 -12.51 -3.66
N LEU A 196 -17.05 -11.88 -2.85
CA LEU A 196 -16.19 -12.52 -1.88
C LEU A 196 -16.34 -11.84 -0.51
N ASN A 197 -16.61 -12.64 0.52
CA ASN A 197 -16.64 -12.14 1.90
C ASN A 197 -15.23 -11.88 2.42
N LEU A 198 -15.03 -10.72 3.05
CA LEU A 198 -13.78 -10.29 3.64
C LEU A 198 -14.01 -10.02 5.14
N SER A 199 -13.12 -10.50 6.00
CA SER A 199 -13.21 -10.14 7.42
C SER A 199 -12.69 -8.72 7.66
N ASP A 200 -13.21 -8.06 8.68
CA ASP A 200 -12.76 -6.73 9.11
C ASP A 200 -11.27 -6.75 9.53
N ASP A 201 -10.86 -7.81 10.22
CA ASP A 201 -9.45 -8.00 10.61
C ASP A 201 -8.54 -8.14 9.39
N PHE A 202 -8.93 -8.94 8.39
CA PHE A 202 -8.17 -9.08 7.15
C PHE A 202 -7.96 -7.74 6.45
N LEU A 203 -9.00 -6.90 6.36
CA LEU A 203 -8.87 -5.58 5.74
C LEU A 203 -7.96 -4.65 6.55
N LYS A 204 -8.05 -4.69 7.88
CA LYS A 204 -7.21 -3.89 8.79
C LYS A 204 -5.74 -4.29 8.72
N ASP A 205 -5.45 -5.58 8.66
CA ASP A 205 -4.08 -6.10 8.56
C ASP A 205 -3.42 -5.71 7.23
N ASN A 206 -4.20 -5.67 6.15
CA ASN A 206 -3.71 -5.33 4.81
C ASN A 206 -3.79 -3.83 4.45
N LYS A 207 -4.24 -2.96 5.35
CA LYS A 207 -4.49 -1.54 5.04
C LYS A 207 -3.24 -0.75 4.63
N GLU A 208 -2.06 -1.14 5.09
CA GLU A 208 -0.82 -0.41 4.80
C GLU A 208 -0.22 -0.79 3.44
N GLU A 209 -0.57 -1.95 2.91
CA GLU A 209 0.05 -2.51 1.73
C GLU A 209 -0.94 -2.78 0.58
N GLY A 210 -2.24 -2.85 0.88
CA GLY A 210 -3.23 -3.39 -0.02
C GLY A 210 -3.07 -4.91 -0.18
N PHE A 211 -3.85 -5.52 -1.06
CA PHE A 211 -3.76 -6.96 -1.32
C PHE A 211 -4.17 -7.28 -2.76
N SER A 212 -3.81 -8.48 -3.21
CA SER A 212 -4.22 -8.99 -4.51
C SER A 212 -5.02 -10.29 -4.35
N ILE A 213 -5.97 -10.48 -5.26
CA ILE A 213 -6.82 -11.66 -5.32
C ILE A 213 -6.76 -12.22 -6.73
N SER A 214 -6.62 -13.55 -6.86
CA SER A 214 -6.78 -14.28 -8.10
C SER A 214 -8.09 -15.04 -8.07
N PHE A 215 -9.00 -14.74 -9.00
CA PHE A 215 -10.20 -15.53 -9.22
C PHE A 215 -9.86 -16.69 -10.12
N ASN A 216 -10.25 -17.91 -9.73
CA ASN A 216 -9.88 -19.14 -10.38
C ASN A 216 -11.10 -19.81 -11.00
N SER A 217 -10.92 -20.31 -12.22
CA SER A 217 -11.90 -21.10 -12.95
C SER A 217 -11.62 -22.57 -12.78
N THR A 218 -12.67 -23.37 -12.65
CA THR A 218 -12.57 -24.84 -12.63
C THR A 218 -12.70 -25.47 -14.02
N GLU A 219 -13.15 -24.68 -15.02
CA GLU A 219 -13.41 -25.20 -16.36
C GLU A 219 -12.24 -24.92 -17.33
N GLY A 220 -11.83 -25.99 -18.02
CA GLY A 220 -10.90 -25.94 -19.14
C GLY A 220 -9.52 -26.57 -18.86
N TYR A 221 -8.80 -26.89 -19.95
CA TYR A 221 -7.43 -27.46 -19.90
C TYR A 221 -6.39 -26.47 -19.36
N THR A 222 -6.72 -25.19 -19.29
CA THR A 222 -5.90 -24.14 -18.68
C THR A 222 -6.72 -23.47 -17.58
N LYS A 223 -6.25 -23.55 -16.34
CA LYS A 223 -6.82 -22.77 -15.23
C LYS A 223 -6.79 -21.29 -15.62
N ALA A 224 -7.93 -20.76 -16.04
CA ALA A 224 -8.02 -19.32 -16.30
C ALA A 224 -8.06 -18.61 -14.96
N THR A 225 -7.20 -17.63 -14.79
CA THR A 225 -7.17 -16.78 -13.60
C THR A 225 -7.39 -15.33 -13.98
N SER A 226 -8.14 -14.61 -13.15
CA SER A 226 -8.27 -13.15 -13.26
C SER A 226 -7.81 -12.52 -11.95
N LYS A 227 -6.73 -11.74 -12.01
CA LYS A 227 -6.12 -11.13 -10.82
C LYS A 227 -6.51 -9.67 -10.71
N ILE A 228 -7.05 -9.28 -9.56
CA ILE A 228 -7.27 -7.88 -9.18
C ILE A 228 -6.33 -7.48 -8.04
N THR A 229 -6.05 -6.20 -7.94
CA THR A 229 -5.24 -5.65 -6.84
C THR A 229 -5.98 -4.49 -6.21
N ILE A 230 -6.27 -4.61 -4.93
CA ILE A 230 -6.84 -3.57 -4.10
C ILE A 230 -5.69 -2.69 -3.59
N PRO A 231 -5.57 -1.44 -4.04
CA PRO A 231 -4.49 -0.57 -3.61
C PRO A 231 -4.69 -0.13 -2.16
N PHE A 232 -3.58 0.12 -1.46
CA PHE A 232 -3.58 0.48 -0.04
C PHE A 232 -4.28 1.83 0.22
N ASP A 233 -4.14 2.81 -0.67
CA ASP A 233 -4.78 4.12 -0.56
C ASP A 233 -6.31 4.02 -0.65
N TYR A 234 -6.82 3.16 -1.55
CA TYR A 234 -8.24 2.82 -1.61
C TYR A 234 -8.73 2.19 -0.30
N LEU A 235 -7.98 1.18 0.19
CA LEU A 235 -8.35 0.44 1.39
C LEU A 235 -8.34 1.33 2.63
N LYS A 236 -7.31 2.19 2.78
CA LYS A 236 -7.26 3.20 3.85
C LYS A 236 -8.43 4.18 3.79
N GLY A 237 -8.74 4.69 2.60
CA GLY A 237 -9.86 5.61 2.40
C GLY A 237 -11.20 4.97 2.75
N TYR A 238 -11.44 3.75 2.28
CA TYR A 238 -12.64 2.99 2.61
C TYR A 238 -12.77 2.75 4.12
N LEU A 239 -11.73 2.21 4.77
CA LEU A 239 -11.72 1.93 6.21
C LEU A 239 -11.75 3.17 7.10
N ALA A 240 -11.38 4.34 6.58
CA ALA A 240 -11.53 5.59 7.32
C ALA A 240 -13.01 5.94 7.59
N VAL A 241 -13.91 5.48 6.73
CA VAL A 241 -15.36 5.72 6.80
C VAL A 241 -16.13 4.52 7.35
N ALA A 242 -15.80 3.31 6.89
CA ALA A 242 -16.43 2.05 7.31
C ALA A 242 -15.89 1.59 8.68
N LYS A 243 -16.45 2.16 9.76
CA LYS A 243 -16.05 1.93 11.17
C LYS A 243 -17.23 1.43 11.99
#